data_24820e7f634cfeb42041e211a946b197
#
_entry.id   24820e7f634cfeb42041e211a946b197
#
_cell.length_a   1.000
_cell.length_b   1.000
_cell.length_c   1.000
_cell.angle_alpha   90.00
_cell.angle_beta   90.00
_cell.angle_gamma   90.00
#
_symmetry.space_group_name_H-M   'P 1'
#
loop_
_entity.id
_entity.type
_entity.pdbx_description
1 polymer ?
#
loop_
_entity_poly.entity_id
_entity_poly.type
_entity_poly.pdbx_seq_one_letter_code
_entity_poly.pdbx_strand_id
1 'polypeptide(L)'
;MKKRMICFVFSSMVLSACSFQQTMVEEKKFAADLEASEDMMSDPIPVQAVKNVLPFSFYTPSFLPYESTDNPKAVVRKMGDKRIALDIKYEPQEKGMRDYIELTVANFSYNFPFIVEQNRFQEQVKLTNGITAYFKNSDKEMDGEDMATLTWKEKNVEYQLLYRNIRDQNSEDVKRNLVYIASKMQ
;
A
#
# COMPACT_ATOMS: atom_id res chain seq x y z
N MET A 1 -39.28 -39.84 18.16
CA MET A 1 -37.91 -39.38 18.24
C MET A 1 -37.60 -38.49 17.04
N LYS A 2 -37.79 -37.17 17.14
CA LYS A 2 -37.33 -36.15 16.14
C LYS A 2 -37.38 -34.79 16.82
N LYS A 3 -36.31 -34.33 17.39
CA LYS A 3 -36.06 -32.93 17.76
C LYS A 3 -34.60 -32.80 18.17
N ARG A 4 -33.72 -32.29 17.25
CA ARG A 4 -32.46 -31.62 17.55
C ARG A 4 -31.76 -31.33 16.22
N MET A 5 -32.05 -30.21 15.57
CA MET A 5 -31.17 -29.63 14.56
C MET A 5 -31.73 -28.26 14.12
N ILE A 6 -31.73 -27.28 14.98
CA ILE A 6 -31.86 -25.86 14.58
C ILE A 6 -31.19 -25.04 15.70
N CYS A 7 -29.90 -24.84 15.65
CA CYS A 7 -29.21 -23.85 16.52
C CYS A 7 -27.81 -23.41 16.03
N PHE A 8 -27.42 -23.62 14.77
CA PHE A 8 -26.05 -23.29 14.33
C PHE A 8 -25.95 -22.20 13.25
N VAL A 9 -27.03 -21.62 12.78
CA VAL A 9 -26.99 -20.65 11.66
C VAL A 9 -26.97 -19.19 12.14
N PHE A 10 -27.29 -18.90 13.40
CA PHE A 10 -27.39 -17.51 13.88
C PHE A 10 -26.08 -16.90 14.37
N SER A 11 -25.02 -17.67 14.62
CA SER A 11 -23.78 -17.14 15.20
C SER A 11 -22.85 -16.45 14.18
N SER A 12 -22.92 -16.83 12.91
CA SER A 12 -22.04 -16.26 11.86
C SER A 12 -22.51 -14.90 11.33
N MET A 13 -23.79 -14.59 11.41
CA MET A 13 -24.33 -13.29 10.93
C MET A 13 -24.02 -12.12 11.89
N VAL A 14 -23.86 -12.39 13.18
CA VAL A 14 -23.59 -11.30 14.16
C VAL A 14 -22.17 -10.78 14.07
N LEU A 15 -21.19 -11.62 13.76
CA LEU A 15 -19.78 -11.21 13.64
C LEU A 15 -19.52 -10.34 12.41
N SER A 16 -20.21 -10.61 11.30
CA SER A 16 -20.08 -9.80 10.07
C SER A 16 -20.69 -8.40 10.23
N ALA A 17 -21.74 -8.24 11.01
CA ALA A 17 -22.38 -6.95 11.26
C ALA A 17 -21.51 -6.01 12.12
N CYS A 18 -20.78 -6.55 13.10
CA CYS A 18 -19.91 -5.74 13.98
C CYS A 18 -18.70 -5.18 13.22
N SER A 19 -18.06 -5.97 12.38
CA SER A 19 -16.89 -5.51 11.60
C SER A 19 -17.28 -4.44 10.57
N PHE A 20 -18.41 -4.59 9.91
CA PHE A 20 -18.92 -3.60 8.96
C PHE A 20 -19.27 -2.27 9.65
N GLN A 21 -19.87 -2.31 10.83
CA GLN A 21 -20.24 -1.12 11.58
C GLN A 21 -19.01 -0.36 12.09
N GLN A 22 -17.97 -1.07 12.52
CA GLN A 22 -16.71 -0.46 12.94
C GLN A 22 -16.00 0.26 11.78
N THR A 23 -15.92 -0.36 10.61
CA THR A 23 -15.32 0.25 9.41
C THR A 23 -16.07 1.53 8.99
N MET A 24 -17.41 1.56 9.06
CA MET A 24 -18.19 2.77 8.75
C MET A 24 -17.94 3.92 9.74
N VAL A 25 -17.70 3.62 11.01
CA VAL A 25 -17.39 4.65 12.03
C VAL A 25 -16.00 5.25 11.77
N GLU A 26 -15.01 4.39 11.49
CA GLU A 26 -13.64 4.82 11.15
C GLU A 26 -13.63 5.67 9.88
N GLU A 27 -14.38 5.28 8.84
CA GLU A 27 -14.52 6.02 7.59
C GLU A 27 -15.10 7.43 7.81
N LYS A 28 -16.18 7.55 8.57
CA LYS A 28 -16.81 8.85 8.86
C LYS A 28 -15.89 9.77 9.66
N LYS A 29 -15.20 9.22 10.67
CA LYS A 29 -14.24 9.97 11.46
C LYS A 29 -13.09 10.47 10.57
N PHE A 30 -12.51 9.58 9.77
CA PHE A 30 -11.43 9.94 8.86
C PHE A 30 -11.84 11.00 7.83
N ALA A 31 -13.04 10.90 7.25
CA ALA A 31 -13.58 11.90 6.33
C ALA A 31 -13.67 13.30 6.98
N ALA A 32 -14.19 13.36 8.21
CA ALA A 32 -14.30 14.61 8.97
C ALA A 32 -12.92 15.21 9.32
N ASP A 33 -11.97 14.37 9.75
CA ASP A 33 -10.61 14.80 10.07
C ASP A 33 -9.88 15.31 8.81
N LEU A 34 -10.07 14.63 7.66
CA LEU A 34 -9.48 15.02 6.39
C LEU A 34 -10.04 16.36 5.89
N GLU A 35 -11.33 16.63 6.10
CA GLU A 35 -11.96 17.89 5.70
C GLU A 35 -11.53 19.04 6.62
N ALA A 36 -11.46 18.81 7.93
CA ALA A 36 -11.20 19.83 8.94
C ALA A 36 -9.75 20.31 9.00
N SER A 37 -8.78 19.52 8.56
CA SER A 37 -7.35 19.78 8.72
C SER A 37 -6.70 20.25 7.42
N GLU A 38 -5.84 21.27 7.45
CA GLU A 38 -4.97 21.64 6.34
C GLU A 38 -3.78 20.68 6.24
N ASP A 39 -3.15 20.38 7.38
CA ASP A 39 -2.08 19.40 7.50
C ASP A 39 -2.46 18.34 8.52
N MET A 40 -2.33 17.06 8.16
CA MET A 40 -2.62 15.95 9.06
C MET A 40 -1.79 14.71 8.74
N MET A 41 -1.58 13.90 9.77
CA MET A 41 -1.14 12.52 9.68
C MET A 41 -2.14 11.65 10.44
N SER A 42 -2.76 10.69 9.76
CA SER A 42 -3.76 9.83 10.39
C SER A 42 -3.13 8.73 11.23
N ASP A 43 -3.89 8.20 12.18
CA ASP A 43 -3.66 6.85 12.67
C ASP A 43 -3.79 5.83 11.54
N PRO A 44 -3.28 4.59 11.69
CA PRO A 44 -3.47 3.54 10.70
C PRO A 44 -4.95 3.18 10.48
N ILE A 45 -5.45 3.39 9.26
CA ILE A 45 -6.86 3.19 8.86
C ILE A 45 -6.96 2.06 7.85
N PRO A 46 -8.02 1.23 7.85
CA PRO A 46 -8.22 0.21 6.80
C PRO A 46 -8.19 0.83 5.40
N VAL A 47 -7.44 0.22 4.48
CA VAL A 47 -7.27 0.72 3.10
C VAL A 47 -8.61 0.91 2.40
N GLN A 48 -9.60 0.03 2.67
CA GLN A 48 -10.93 0.16 2.07
C GLN A 48 -11.64 1.46 2.49
N ALA A 49 -11.54 1.85 3.77
CA ALA A 49 -12.11 3.11 4.26
C ALA A 49 -11.41 4.31 3.61
N VAL A 50 -10.10 4.25 3.44
CA VAL A 50 -9.33 5.29 2.74
C VAL A 50 -9.75 5.42 1.29
N LYS A 51 -9.92 4.30 0.55
CA LYS A 51 -10.38 4.31 -0.86
C LYS A 51 -11.73 4.99 -1.04
N ASN A 52 -12.64 4.88 -0.06
CA ASN A 52 -13.97 5.48 -0.13
C ASN A 52 -13.99 7.00 0.12
N VAL A 53 -12.99 7.52 0.84
CA VAL A 53 -12.96 8.92 1.31
C VAL A 53 -12.06 9.81 0.47
N LEU A 54 -10.96 9.27 -0.07
CA LEU A 54 -10.00 10.09 -0.81
C LEU A 54 -10.59 10.67 -2.09
N PRO A 55 -10.23 11.93 -2.44
CA PRO A 55 -10.74 12.61 -3.65
C PRO A 55 -10.10 12.11 -4.95
N PHE A 56 -9.32 11.03 -4.91
CA PHE A 56 -8.71 10.39 -6.07
C PHE A 56 -8.70 8.87 -5.89
N SER A 57 -8.76 8.16 -7.02
CA SER A 57 -8.66 6.69 -7.03
C SER A 57 -7.20 6.26 -7.11
N PHE A 58 -6.87 5.17 -6.45
CA PHE A 58 -5.56 4.55 -6.52
C PHE A 58 -5.65 3.01 -6.53
N TYR A 59 -4.61 2.39 -7.05
CA TYR A 59 -4.48 0.94 -7.15
C TYR A 59 -3.71 0.37 -5.97
N THR A 60 -4.00 -0.88 -5.65
CA THR A 60 -3.32 -1.66 -4.61
C THR A 60 -2.85 -3.00 -5.18
N PRO A 61 -1.78 -3.61 -4.65
CA PRO A 61 -1.35 -4.93 -5.06
C PRO A 61 -2.46 -5.97 -4.95
N SER A 62 -2.72 -6.72 -6.02
CA SER A 62 -3.56 -7.92 -5.99
C SER A 62 -2.74 -9.20 -5.81
N PHE A 63 -1.42 -9.08 -5.80
CA PHE A 63 -0.45 -10.16 -5.59
C PHE A 63 0.70 -9.63 -4.74
N LEU A 64 1.16 -10.44 -3.80
CA LEU A 64 2.39 -10.26 -3.03
C LEU A 64 3.21 -11.56 -3.08
N PRO A 65 4.54 -11.52 -2.94
CA PRO A 65 5.38 -12.71 -2.98
C PRO A 65 5.27 -13.60 -1.73
N TYR A 66 4.40 -13.24 -0.80
CA TYR A 66 4.11 -13.93 0.46
C TYR A 66 2.64 -13.72 0.84
N GLU A 67 2.14 -14.54 1.75
CA GLU A 67 0.84 -14.31 2.39
C GLU A 67 0.95 -13.13 3.35
N SER A 68 0.18 -12.08 3.10
CA SER A 68 0.14 -10.89 3.96
C SER A 68 -1.00 -11.00 4.97
N THR A 69 -0.92 -10.18 6.02
CA THR A 69 -2.01 -10.02 6.97
C THR A 69 -3.27 -9.51 6.27
N ASP A 70 -4.43 -10.05 6.67
CA ASP A 70 -5.71 -9.54 6.22
C ASP A 70 -5.91 -8.07 6.62
N ASN A 71 -6.58 -7.31 5.76
CA ASN A 71 -6.91 -5.90 5.99
C ASN A 71 -5.69 -4.98 6.18
N PRO A 72 -4.89 -4.73 5.14
CA PRO A 72 -3.80 -3.76 5.20
C PRO A 72 -4.33 -2.38 5.62
N LYS A 73 -3.52 -1.68 6.42
CA LYS A 73 -3.83 -0.33 6.88
C LYS A 73 -2.96 0.69 6.19
N ALA A 74 -3.53 1.86 5.96
CA ALA A 74 -2.85 3.02 5.42
C ALA A 74 -2.67 4.08 6.50
N VAL A 75 -1.53 4.78 6.46
CA VAL A 75 -1.31 6.06 7.13
C VAL A 75 -1.42 7.14 6.08
N VAL A 76 -2.35 8.07 6.24
CA VAL A 76 -2.61 9.14 5.30
C VAL A 76 -1.98 10.44 5.79
N ARG A 77 -1.26 11.12 4.91
CA ARG A 77 -0.69 12.45 5.15
C ARG A 77 -1.33 13.44 4.21
N LYS A 78 -1.96 14.46 4.75
CA LYS A 78 -2.43 15.63 4.00
C LYS A 78 -1.43 16.77 4.20
N MET A 79 -1.08 17.47 3.14
CA MET A 79 -0.11 18.55 3.11
C MET A 79 -0.71 19.73 2.34
N GLY A 80 -1.33 20.66 3.08
CA GLY A 80 -2.17 21.71 2.52
C GLY A 80 -3.47 21.15 1.93
N ASP A 81 -4.23 21.98 1.22
CA ASP A 81 -5.61 21.68 0.83
C ASP A 81 -5.81 20.45 -0.05
N LYS A 82 -4.84 20.15 -0.94
CA LYS A 82 -5.06 19.18 -2.02
C LYS A 82 -3.99 18.10 -2.14
N ARG A 83 -2.86 18.22 -1.46
CA ARG A 83 -1.77 17.25 -1.55
C ARG A 83 -1.94 16.16 -0.52
N ILE A 84 -2.17 14.95 -0.98
CA ILE A 84 -2.36 13.78 -0.13
C ILE A 84 -1.41 12.69 -0.55
N ALA A 85 -0.68 12.15 0.41
CA ALA A 85 0.10 10.93 0.27
C ALA A 85 -0.37 9.90 1.30
N LEU A 86 -0.21 8.62 0.98
CA LEU A 86 -0.51 7.53 1.90
C LEU A 86 0.54 6.44 1.79
N ASP A 87 0.83 5.79 2.89
CA ASP A 87 1.69 4.62 2.98
C ASP A 87 0.88 3.43 3.44
N ILE A 88 1.01 2.32 2.72
CA ILE A 88 0.36 1.04 3.03
C ILE A 88 1.45 0.01 3.23
N LYS A 89 1.49 -0.60 4.42
CA LYS A 89 2.42 -1.65 4.74
C LYS A 89 1.76 -3.03 4.61
N TYR A 90 2.39 -3.90 3.83
CA TYR A 90 1.99 -5.29 3.65
C TYR A 90 2.98 -6.18 4.41
N GLU A 91 2.61 -6.58 5.60
CA GLU A 91 3.45 -7.44 6.44
C GLU A 91 3.17 -8.92 6.17
N PRO A 92 4.21 -9.78 6.12
CA PRO A 92 4.01 -11.21 6.00
C PRO A 92 3.32 -11.79 7.24
N GLN A 93 2.48 -12.81 7.05
CA GLN A 93 1.86 -13.55 8.16
C GLN A 93 2.86 -14.49 8.83
N GLU A 94 3.86 -14.95 8.10
CA GLU A 94 4.87 -15.89 8.60
C GLU A 94 5.75 -15.26 9.68
N LYS A 95 5.74 -15.88 10.88
CA LYS A 95 6.57 -15.42 11.99
C LYS A 95 8.04 -15.62 11.68
N GLY A 96 8.82 -14.54 11.75
CA GLY A 96 10.26 -14.56 11.49
C GLY A 96 10.67 -14.04 10.12
N MET A 97 9.75 -13.96 9.16
CA MET A 97 9.97 -13.22 7.93
C MET A 97 10.08 -11.72 8.25
N ARG A 98 11.15 -11.09 7.78
CA ARG A 98 11.44 -9.68 8.09
C ARG A 98 11.25 -8.76 6.89
N ASP A 99 11.31 -9.33 5.69
CA ASP A 99 11.09 -8.60 4.46
C ASP A 99 9.60 -8.30 4.26
N TYR A 100 9.30 -7.10 3.79
CA TYR A 100 7.93 -6.67 3.56
C TYR A 100 7.86 -5.65 2.43
N ILE A 101 6.68 -5.54 1.85
CA ILE A 101 6.34 -4.55 0.82
C ILE A 101 5.64 -3.35 1.46
N GLU A 102 6.04 -2.16 1.05
CA GLU A 102 5.36 -0.92 1.37
C GLU A 102 4.96 -0.22 0.07
N LEU A 103 3.75 0.29 0.00
CA LEU A 103 3.24 1.07 -1.12
C LEU A 103 3.01 2.49 -0.66
N THR A 104 3.74 3.44 -1.24
CA THR A 104 3.45 4.87 -1.14
C THR A 104 2.65 5.30 -2.36
N VAL A 105 1.55 6.04 -2.14
CA VAL A 105 0.72 6.63 -3.18
C VAL A 105 0.57 8.12 -2.91
N ALA A 106 0.69 8.97 -3.93
CA ALA A 106 0.47 10.41 -3.79
C ALA A 106 -0.24 11.00 -5.02
N ASN A 107 -1.17 11.93 -4.78
CA ASN A 107 -1.87 12.64 -5.86
C ASN A 107 -1.09 13.87 -6.37
N PHE A 108 0.18 13.94 -6.06
CA PHE A 108 1.12 14.98 -6.49
C PHE A 108 2.53 14.39 -6.66
N SER A 109 3.46 15.19 -7.17
CA SER A 109 4.87 14.77 -7.27
C SER A 109 5.52 14.79 -5.87
N TYR A 110 5.58 13.62 -5.24
CA TYR A 110 6.08 13.42 -3.88
C TYR A 110 7.55 12.99 -3.85
N ASN A 111 7.84 11.76 -4.28
CA ASN A 111 9.19 11.22 -4.38
C ASN A 111 9.78 11.33 -5.80
N PHE A 112 8.92 11.48 -6.81
CA PHE A 112 9.29 11.46 -8.21
C PHE A 112 10.35 12.51 -8.58
N PRO A 113 10.27 13.77 -8.13
CA PRO A 113 11.31 14.76 -8.42
C PRO A 113 12.66 14.34 -7.87
N PHE A 114 12.69 13.77 -6.66
CA PHE A 114 13.95 13.33 -6.05
C PHE A 114 14.54 12.10 -6.72
N ILE A 115 13.72 11.15 -7.13
CA ILE A 115 14.18 9.88 -7.71
C ILE A 115 14.46 10.04 -9.21
N VAL A 116 13.52 10.63 -9.94
CA VAL A 116 13.52 10.61 -11.41
C VAL A 116 14.18 11.87 -11.98
N GLU A 117 13.79 13.05 -11.53
CA GLU A 117 14.35 14.31 -12.07
C GLU A 117 15.81 14.52 -11.64
N GLN A 118 16.21 13.99 -10.48
CA GLN A 118 17.61 13.97 -10.03
C GLN A 118 18.38 12.74 -10.51
N ASN A 119 17.77 11.89 -11.34
CA ASN A 119 18.39 10.69 -11.91
C ASN A 119 18.95 9.71 -10.85
N ARG A 120 18.21 9.52 -9.75
CA ARG A 120 18.58 8.62 -8.63
C ARG A 120 17.97 7.23 -8.76
N PHE A 121 17.93 6.69 -9.97
CA PHE A 121 17.49 5.33 -10.28
C PHE A 121 18.58 4.60 -11.05
N GLN A 122 18.56 3.28 -11.07
CA GLN A 122 19.53 2.45 -11.78
C GLN A 122 19.03 2.05 -13.16
N GLU A 123 17.73 1.80 -13.29
CA GLU A 123 17.16 1.25 -14.51
C GLU A 123 15.74 1.78 -14.76
N GLN A 124 15.41 1.98 -16.03
CA GLN A 124 14.05 2.20 -16.50
C GLN A 124 13.46 0.88 -16.98
N VAL A 125 12.29 0.52 -16.47
CA VAL A 125 11.57 -0.68 -16.86
C VAL A 125 10.19 -0.35 -17.40
N LYS A 126 9.62 -1.21 -18.25
CA LYS A 126 8.25 -1.07 -18.74
C LYS A 126 7.32 -2.00 -17.97
N LEU A 127 6.24 -1.43 -17.40
CA LEU A 127 5.13 -2.19 -16.87
C LEU A 127 4.28 -2.77 -18.01
N THR A 128 3.45 -3.76 -17.70
CA THR A 128 2.61 -4.46 -18.70
C THR A 128 1.68 -3.52 -19.47
N ASN A 129 1.23 -2.42 -18.84
CA ASN A 129 0.40 -1.37 -19.46
C ASN A 129 1.20 -0.33 -20.25
N GLY A 130 2.52 -0.53 -20.45
CA GLY A 130 3.41 0.36 -21.18
C GLY A 130 3.94 1.55 -20.39
N ILE A 131 3.55 1.73 -19.14
CA ILE A 131 4.05 2.80 -18.27
C ILE A 131 5.54 2.57 -17.98
N THR A 132 6.32 3.66 -18.00
CA THR A 132 7.72 3.61 -17.56
C THR A 132 7.78 3.71 -16.04
N ALA A 133 8.47 2.76 -15.43
CA ALA A 133 8.79 2.75 -14.02
C ALA A 133 10.32 2.81 -13.84
N TYR A 134 10.77 3.30 -12.70
CA TYR A 134 12.15 3.59 -12.38
C TYR A 134 12.57 2.73 -11.19
N PHE A 135 13.49 1.82 -11.42
CA PHE A 135 13.99 0.88 -10.43
C PHE A 135 15.27 1.38 -9.78
N LYS A 136 15.36 1.22 -8.48
CA LYS A 136 16.59 1.40 -7.69
C LYS A 136 16.69 0.26 -6.66
N ASN A 137 17.84 -0.39 -6.63
CA ASN A 137 18.24 -1.25 -5.53
C ASN A 137 19.20 -0.46 -4.64
N SER A 138 18.86 -0.23 -3.39
CA SER A 138 19.72 0.51 -2.47
C SER A 138 20.88 -0.37 -2.03
N ASP A 139 22.08 0.16 -2.16
CA ASP A 139 23.27 -0.47 -1.62
C ASP A 139 23.35 -0.17 -0.13
N LYS A 140 23.35 -1.21 0.70
CA LYS A 140 23.40 -1.08 2.15
C LYS A 140 24.64 -0.32 2.63
N GLU A 141 25.76 -0.47 1.95
CA GLU A 141 27.01 0.22 2.31
C GLU A 141 26.94 1.71 2.01
N MET A 142 26.24 2.10 0.92
CA MET A 142 26.12 3.50 0.50
C MET A 142 24.87 4.21 1.03
N ASP A 143 23.73 3.53 1.03
CA ASP A 143 22.43 4.11 1.39
C ASP A 143 22.03 3.82 2.85
N GLY A 144 22.72 2.92 3.55
CA GLY A 144 22.40 2.49 4.92
C GLY A 144 21.12 1.66 5.04
N GLU A 145 20.44 1.41 3.93
CA GLU A 145 19.15 0.73 3.87
C GLU A 145 19.22 -0.49 2.94
N ASP A 146 18.58 -1.57 3.37
CA ASP A 146 18.49 -2.84 2.66
C ASP A 146 17.12 -2.91 1.99
N MET A 147 16.96 -2.18 0.88
CA MET A 147 15.70 -2.07 0.18
C MET A 147 15.86 -1.89 -1.33
N ALA A 148 14.82 -2.25 -2.07
CA ALA A 148 14.67 -1.86 -3.46
C ALA A 148 13.38 -1.06 -3.66
N THR A 149 13.39 -0.17 -4.65
CA THR A 149 12.25 0.68 -4.97
C THR A 149 11.88 0.60 -6.44
N LEU A 150 10.59 0.71 -6.73
CA LEU A 150 10.05 0.89 -8.07
C LEU A 150 9.08 2.06 -8.04
N THR A 151 9.40 3.14 -8.78
CA THR A 151 8.63 4.39 -8.78
C THR A 151 8.06 4.67 -10.16
N TRP A 152 6.77 5.02 -10.26
CA TRP A 152 6.13 5.40 -11.51
C TRP A 152 4.99 6.40 -11.26
N LYS A 153 4.46 6.95 -12.38
CA LYS A 153 3.24 7.75 -12.37
C LYS A 153 2.22 7.19 -13.32
N GLU A 154 0.98 7.20 -12.89
CA GLU A 154 -0.19 6.89 -13.72
C GLU A 154 -1.32 7.87 -13.42
N LYS A 155 -1.87 8.52 -14.45
CA LYS A 155 -3.00 9.46 -14.34
C LYS A 155 -2.83 10.54 -13.25
N ASN A 156 -1.68 11.14 -13.13
CA ASN A 156 -1.33 12.13 -12.11
C ASN A 156 -1.20 11.59 -10.67
N VAL A 157 -1.29 10.28 -10.48
CA VAL A 157 -0.99 9.63 -9.21
C VAL A 157 0.43 9.05 -9.28
N GLU A 158 1.21 9.35 -8.28
CA GLU A 158 2.54 8.77 -8.09
C GLU A 158 2.43 7.52 -7.24
N TYR A 159 3.17 6.50 -7.63
CA TYR A 159 3.30 5.23 -6.93
C TYR A 159 4.76 4.93 -6.66
N GLN A 160 5.05 4.42 -5.49
CA GLN A 160 6.34 3.84 -5.14
C GLN A 160 6.13 2.54 -4.37
N LEU A 161 6.62 1.44 -4.90
CA LEU A 161 6.76 0.18 -4.18
C LEU A 161 8.16 0.12 -3.56
N LEU A 162 8.22 -0.19 -2.27
CA LEU A 162 9.45 -0.43 -1.55
C LEU A 162 9.44 -1.88 -1.07
N TYR A 163 10.50 -2.63 -1.39
CA TYR A 163 10.73 -3.95 -0.83
C TYR A 163 11.85 -3.82 0.19
N ARG A 164 11.56 -4.03 1.46
CA ARG A 164 12.46 -3.78 2.59
C ARG A 164 13.02 -5.07 3.17
N ASN A 165 14.22 -4.96 3.77
CA ASN A 165 14.94 -6.04 4.45
C ASN A 165 15.29 -7.23 3.53
N ILE A 166 15.66 -6.95 2.30
CA ILE A 166 15.90 -7.93 1.22
C ILE A 166 17.29 -8.60 1.25
N ARG A 167 17.97 -8.61 2.37
CA ARG A 167 19.42 -8.87 2.59
C ARG A 167 20.06 -9.95 1.73
N ASP A 168 19.39 -11.05 1.54
CA ASP A 168 19.95 -12.22 0.86
C ASP A 168 19.26 -12.49 -0.50
N GLN A 169 18.46 -11.54 -0.99
CA GLN A 169 17.74 -11.72 -2.24
C GLN A 169 18.57 -11.21 -3.44
N ASN A 170 18.48 -11.94 -4.54
CA ASN A 170 19.07 -11.51 -5.79
C ASN A 170 18.37 -10.26 -6.33
N SER A 171 19.13 -9.23 -6.68
CA SER A 171 18.60 -7.94 -7.18
C SER A 171 17.68 -8.09 -8.39
N GLU A 172 17.97 -9.02 -9.31
CA GLU A 172 17.13 -9.29 -10.49
C GLU A 172 15.80 -9.94 -10.10
N ASP A 173 15.79 -10.82 -9.10
CA ASP A 173 14.56 -11.45 -8.59
C ASP A 173 13.69 -10.41 -7.87
N VAL A 174 14.29 -9.54 -7.07
CA VAL A 174 13.61 -8.43 -6.40
C VAL A 174 13.00 -7.47 -7.43
N LYS A 175 13.76 -7.08 -8.45
CA LYS A 175 13.27 -6.24 -9.56
C LYS A 175 12.07 -6.90 -10.26
N ARG A 176 12.20 -8.17 -10.62
CA ARG A 176 11.13 -8.94 -11.26
C ARG A 176 9.86 -8.98 -10.40
N ASN A 177 9.99 -9.20 -9.10
CA ASN A 177 8.87 -9.20 -8.16
C ASN A 177 8.19 -7.83 -8.11
N LEU A 178 8.94 -6.73 -7.94
CA LEU A 178 8.38 -5.39 -7.91
C LEU A 178 7.66 -5.02 -9.21
N VAL A 179 8.25 -5.33 -10.37
CA VAL A 179 7.62 -5.10 -11.68
C VAL A 179 6.36 -5.94 -11.84
N TYR A 180 6.36 -7.18 -11.38
CA TYR A 180 5.19 -8.05 -11.44
C TYR A 180 4.07 -7.52 -10.53
N ILE A 181 4.38 -7.14 -9.29
CA ILE A 181 3.42 -6.53 -8.35
C ILE A 181 2.79 -5.29 -8.98
N ALA A 182 3.61 -4.34 -9.45
CA ALA A 182 3.14 -3.10 -10.07
C ALA A 182 2.23 -3.36 -11.29
N SER A 183 2.56 -4.36 -12.10
CA SER A 183 1.77 -4.75 -13.28
C SER A 183 0.44 -5.43 -12.93
N LYS A 184 0.24 -5.86 -11.69
CA LYS A 184 -0.98 -6.52 -11.17
C LYS A 184 -1.77 -5.66 -10.19
N MET A 185 -1.43 -4.38 -10.04
CA MET A 185 -2.19 -3.46 -9.19
C MET A 185 -3.57 -3.15 -9.80
N GLN A 186 -4.60 -3.04 -8.90
CA GLN A 186 -6.01 -2.79 -9.26
C GLN A 186 -6.63 -1.76 -8.32
#